data_eadedefcc5bfcada28914c7bad6bf4f9
#
_entry.id   eadedefcc5bfcada28914c7bad6bf4f9
#
_cell.length_a   1.000
_cell.length_b   1.000
_cell.length_c   1.000
_cell.angle_alpha   90.00
_cell.angle_beta   90.00
_cell.angle_gamma   90.00
#
_symmetry.space_group_name_H-M   'P 1'
#
loop_
_entity.id
_entity.type
_entity.pdbx_description
1 polymer ?
#
loop_
_entity_poly.entity_id
_entity_poly.type
_entity_poly.pdbx_seq_one_letter_code
_entity_poly.pdbx_strand_id
1 'polypeptide(L)'
;LDDIVYFGPYTKNKPAPPAYRIIGVDWDKYGAATQIVVTEFDELYKKFRVCMRAEITRGEFTLDNAVKKIIELNEIYDPKFIYIDRGFGEYQIEMLRLHGRENPRSGLDRKVKGIHFGSKIEIRDPGTREVDMKDVKPFMVNQTSILLDRDQILLSPFDEMIWKQMMDYQ
;
A
#
# COMPACT_ATOMS: atom_id res chain seq x y z
N LEU A 1 19.74 -18.73 -3.68
CA LEU A 1 18.69 -18.53 -2.62
C LEU A 1 19.15 -17.60 -1.51
N ASP A 2 20.38 -17.10 -1.58
CA ASP A 2 21.00 -16.27 -0.53
C ASP A 2 20.74 -14.76 -0.72
N ASP A 3 20.04 -14.38 -1.78
CA ASP A 3 19.73 -12.98 -2.12
C ASP A 3 18.35 -12.50 -1.66
N ILE A 4 17.74 -13.18 -0.71
CA ILE A 4 16.61 -12.61 -0.01
C ILE A 4 17.16 -11.50 0.88
N VAL A 5 17.34 -10.34 0.28
CA VAL A 5 17.70 -9.13 0.99
C VAL A 5 16.64 -8.90 2.04
N TYR A 6 16.96 -9.24 3.25
CA TYR A 6 16.21 -8.79 4.41
C TYR A 6 16.16 -7.28 4.36
N PHE A 7 14.99 -6.77 4.08
CA PHE A 7 14.73 -5.37 4.29
C PHE A 7 14.83 -5.15 5.78
N GLY A 8 16.02 -4.75 6.21
CA GLY A 8 16.28 -4.51 7.60
C GLY A 8 15.23 -3.56 8.17
N PRO A 9 14.94 -3.61 9.47
CA PRO A 9 13.95 -2.76 10.08
C PRO A 9 14.38 -1.30 9.89
N TYR A 10 13.75 -0.64 8.92
CA TYR A 10 13.88 0.79 8.78
C TYR A 10 13.12 1.47 9.89
N THR A 11 13.68 2.55 10.41
CA THR A 11 13.12 3.32 11.52
C THR A 11 13.23 4.81 11.22
N LYS A 12 12.59 5.67 12.01
CA LYS A 12 12.76 7.12 11.90
C LYS A 12 14.22 7.57 11.99
N ASN A 13 15.02 6.89 12.78
CA ASN A 13 16.46 7.19 12.95
C ASN A 13 17.32 6.56 11.85
N LYS A 14 16.81 5.59 11.13
CA LYS A 14 17.44 4.93 9.99
C LYS A 14 16.38 4.74 8.89
N PRO A 15 16.01 5.80 8.17
CA PRO A 15 14.99 5.72 7.14
C PRO A 15 15.45 4.85 5.97
N ALA A 16 14.50 4.36 5.21
CA ALA A 16 14.76 3.60 4.00
C ALA A 16 15.50 4.47 2.97
N PRO A 17 16.46 3.91 2.22
CA PRO A 17 17.15 4.64 1.16
C PRO A 17 16.15 5.07 0.06
N PRO A 18 16.45 6.10 -0.75
CA PRO A 18 15.56 6.53 -1.82
C PRO A 18 15.21 5.39 -2.77
N ALA A 19 13.91 5.19 -3.01
CA ALA A 19 13.38 4.23 -3.97
C ALA A 19 11.94 4.59 -4.35
N TYR A 20 11.40 3.99 -5.42
CA TYR A 20 9.98 4.15 -5.75
C TYR A 20 9.15 3.24 -4.84
N ARG A 21 8.37 3.83 -3.97
CA ARG A 21 7.51 3.10 -3.02
C ARG A 21 6.09 3.57 -3.08
N ILE A 22 5.19 2.65 -2.78
CA ILE A 22 3.78 2.92 -2.51
C ILE A 22 3.38 2.27 -1.19
N ILE A 23 2.41 2.86 -0.53
CA ILE A 23 1.76 2.27 0.65
C ILE A 23 0.30 2.01 0.28
N GLY A 24 -0.17 0.79 0.56
CA GLY A 24 -1.58 0.41 0.51
C GLY A 24 -2.13 0.26 1.92
N VAL A 25 -3.33 0.76 2.15
CA VAL A 25 -4.01 0.70 3.46
C VAL A 25 -5.44 0.23 3.27
N ASP A 26 -5.79 -0.86 3.93
CA ASP A 26 -7.14 -1.39 4.05
C ASP A 26 -7.60 -1.26 5.50
N TRP A 27 -8.58 -0.38 5.73
CA TRP A 27 -9.11 -0.11 7.06
C TRP A 27 -10.19 -1.12 7.41
N ASP A 28 -10.00 -1.86 8.47
CA ASP A 28 -11.07 -2.63 9.10
C ASP A 28 -11.12 -2.35 10.60
N LYS A 29 -12.21 -1.73 11.03
CA LYS A 29 -12.47 -1.47 12.46
C LYS A 29 -13.43 -2.47 13.10
N TYR A 30 -14.06 -3.36 12.32
CA TYR A 30 -15.17 -4.19 12.81
C TYR A 30 -14.85 -5.68 12.90
N GLY A 31 -14.10 -6.23 12.00
CA GLY A 31 -13.90 -7.67 11.89
C GLY A 31 -12.45 -8.11 11.95
N ALA A 32 -11.71 -7.80 10.94
CA ALA A 32 -10.30 -8.10 10.85
C ALA A 32 -9.44 -6.95 11.41
N ALA A 33 -8.15 -7.02 11.23
CA ALA A 33 -7.25 -5.92 11.55
C ALA A 33 -7.04 -5.02 10.34
N THR A 34 -6.79 -3.73 10.57
CA THR A 34 -6.30 -2.84 9.52
C THR A 34 -4.97 -3.35 8.98
N GLN A 35 -4.86 -3.53 7.69
CA GLN A 35 -3.65 -3.98 7.02
C GLN A 35 -2.97 -2.83 6.30
N ILE A 36 -1.66 -2.72 6.45
CA ILE A 36 -0.82 -1.73 5.80
C ILE A 36 0.32 -2.46 5.12
N VAL A 37 0.50 -2.21 3.83
CA VAL A 37 1.56 -2.84 3.03
C VAL A 37 2.41 -1.76 2.38
N VAL A 38 3.72 -1.86 2.54
CA VAL A 38 4.70 -1.02 1.82
C VAL A 38 5.32 -1.86 0.71
N THR A 39 5.15 -1.39 -0.51
CA THR A 39 5.70 -2.03 -1.71
C THR A 39 6.74 -1.12 -2.34
N GLU A 40 7.87 -1.68 -2.74
CA GLU A 40 8.98 -1.01 -3.41
C GLU A 40 9.19 -1.60 -4.79
N PHE A 41 9.50 -0.75 -5.78
CA PHE A 41 9.97 -1.22 -7.08
C PHE A 41 11.49 -1.36 -7.05
N ASP A 42 11.96 -2.58 -7.28
CA ASP A 42 13.39 -2.89 -7.36
C ASP A 42 13.90 -2.66 -8.79
N GLU A 43 14.70 -1.63 -8.94
CA GLU A 43 15.24 -1.25 -10.25
C GLU A 43 16.24 -2.28 -10.82
N LEU A 44 16.92 -3.03 -9.96
CA LEU A 44 17.87 -4.06 -10.38
C LEU A 44 17.15 -5.28 -10.96
N TYR A 45 16.17 -5.79 -10.23
CA TYR A 45 15.44 -6.99 -10.64
C TYR A 45 14.21 -6.67 -11.49
N LYS A 46 13.84 -5.37 -11.63
CA LYS A 46 12.63 -4.92 -12.34
C LYS A 46 11.35 -5.58 -11.80
N LYS A 47 11.30 -5.78 -10.49
CA LYS A 47 10.19 -6.42 -9.78
C LYS A 47 9.66 -5.53 -8.66
N PHE A 48 8.40 -5.70 -8.34
CA PHE A 48 7.85 -5.16 -7.09
C PHE A 48 8.19 -6.09 -5.94
N ARG A 49 8.44 -5.54 -4.77
CA ARG A 49 8.60 -6.32 -3.55
C ARG A 49 7.83 -5.71 -2.39
N VAL A 50 7.20 -6.56 -1.61
CA VAL A 50 6.60 -6.16 -0.35
C VAL A 50 7.71 -6.06 0.69
N CYS A 51 8.09 -4.83 1.06
CA CYS A 51 9.19 -4.59 1.98
C CYS A 51 8.74 -4.44 3.44
N MET A 52 7.45 -4.22 3.69
CA MET A 52 6.91 -4.18 5.04
C MET A 52 5.40 -4.43 5.01
N ARG A 53 4.92 -5.20 5.97
CA ARG A 53 3.51 -5.29 6.34
C ARG A 53 3.35 -4.88 7.80
N ALA A 54 2.37 -4.07 8.09
CA ALA A 54 1.95 -3.73 9.43
C ALA A 54 0.46 -4.03 9.61
N GLU A 55 0.12 -4.39 10.82
CA GLU A 55 -1.24 -4.62 11.24
C GLU A 55 -1.56 -3.69 12.41
N ILE A 56 -2.77 -3.12 12.41
CA ILE A 56 -3.33 -2.45 13.58
C ILE A 56 -4.50 -3.33 14.02
N THR A 57 -4.31 -4.02 15.13
CA THR A 57 -5.35 -4.91 15.67
C THR A 57 -6.57 -4.13 16.12
N ARG A 58 -7.73 -4.80 16.21
CA ARG A 58 -8.97 -4.17 16.66
C ARG A 58 -8.83 -3.49 18.02
N GLY A 59 -8.06 -4.09 18.94
CA GLY A 59 -7.83 -3.53 20.28
C GLY A 59 -6.96 -2.29 20.29
N GLU A 60 -6.12 -2.12 19.29
CA GLU A 60 -5.19 -0.98 19.13
C GLU A 60 -5.74 0.10 18.21
N PHE A 61 -6.83 -0.20 17.49
CA PHE A 61 -7.39 0.71 16.51
C PHE A 61 -8.07 1.89 17.19
N THR A 62 -7.48 3.06 17.03
CA THR A 62 -8.13 4.35 17.18
C THR A 62 -7.87 5.16 15.91
N LEU A 63 -8.73 6.12 15.60
CA LEU A 63 -8.53 6.99 14.44
C LEU A 63 -7.17 7.71 14.51
N ASP A 64 -6.78 8.16 15.70
CA ASP A 64 -5.49 8.82 15.92
C ASP A 64 -4.30 7.88 15.72
N ASN A 65 -4.37 6.65 16.24
CA ASN A 65 -3.28 5.67 16.06
C ASN A 65 -3.11 5.30 14.59
N ALA A 66 -4.23 5.15 13.87
CA ALA A 66 -4.21 4.88 12.45
C ALA A 66 -3.51 6.01 11.66
N VAL A 67 -3.90 7.26 11.90
CA VAL A 67 -3.27 8.43 11.27
C VAL A 67 -1.80 8.55 11.64
N LYS A 68 -1.45 8.42 12.93
CA LYS A 68 -0.07 8.47 13.40
C LYS A 68 0.80 7.40 12.75
N LYS A 69 0.27 6.18 12.57
CA LYS A 69 1.01 5.09 11.93
C LYS A 69 1.35 5.40 10.49
N ILE A 70 0.44 5.98 9.73
CA ILE A 70 0.71 6.38 8.34
C ILE A 70 1.73 7.53 8.27
N ILE A 71 1.65 8.51 9.19
CA ILE A 71 2.64 9.60 9.26
C ILE A 71 4.03 9.02 9.54
N GLU A 72 4.15 8.10 10.50
CA GLU A 72 5.39 7.41 10.82
C GLU A 72 5.96 6.68 9.60
N LEU A 73 5.13 5.90 8.89
CA LEU A 73 5.55 5.15 7.73
C LEU A 73 5.95 6.07 6.56
N ASN A 74 5.29 7.21 6.40
CA ASN A 74 5.68 8.22 5.43
C ASN A 74 7.08 8.79 5.73
N GLU A 75 7.41 9.01 7.00
CA GLU A 75 8.74 9.49 7.40
C GLU A 75 9.84 8.43 7.19
N ILE A 76 9.51 7.15 7.42
CA ILE A 76 10.47 6.03 7.31
C ILE A 76 10.73 5.67 5.85
N TYR A 77 9.68 5.57 5.03
CA TYR A 77 9.73 4.97 3.69
C TYR A 77 9.67 5.98 2.55
N ASP A 78 9.29 7.21 2.80
CA ASP A 78 9.10 8.29 1.80
C ASP A 78 8.37 7.79 0.52
N PRO A 79 7.14 7.27 0.63
CA PRO A 79 6.43 6.71 -0.50
C PRO A 79 6.06 7.79 -1.52
N LYS A 80 5.93 7.41 -2.78
CA LYS A 80 5.42 8.27 -3.85
C LYS A 80 3.93 8.51 -3.70
N PHE A 81 3.20 7.44 -3.33
CA PHE A 81 1.75 7.48 -3.10
C PHE A 81 1.37 6.63 -1.90
N ILE A 82 0.27 7.01 -1.26
CA ILE A 82 -0.37 6.27 -0.17
C ILE A 82 -1.83 6.08 -0.58
N TYR A 83 -2.20 4.85 -0.94
CA TYR A 83 -3.54 4.48 -1.35
C TYR A 83 -4.34 3.95 -0.17
N ILE A 84 -5.49 4.54 0.07
CA ILE A 84 -6.34 4.25 1.25
C ILE A 84 -7.75 3.92 0.76
N ASP A 85 -8.35 2.84 1.26
CA ASP A 85 -9.76 2.57 1.02
C ASP A 85 -10.63 3.69 1.63
N ARG A 86 -11.47 4.31 0.79
CA ARG A 86 -12.37 5.38 1.19
C ARG A 86 -13.56 4.89 2.00
N GLY A 87 -13.94 3.62 1.88
CA GLY A 87 -15.14 3.09 2.52
C GLY A 87 -15.20 3.37 4.01
N PHE A 88 -14.08 3.17 4.71
CA PHE A 88 -13.94 3.48 6.14
C PHE A 88 -12.84 4.50 6.45
N GLY A 89 -12.13 4.97 5.42
CA GLY A 89 -10.92 5.78 5.57
C GLY A 89 -11.10 7.28 5.31
N GLU A 90 -12.30 7.78 5.08
CA GLU A 90 -12.51 9.17 4.67
C GLU A 90 -11.97 10.17 5.71
N TYR A 91 -12.26 9.93 7.00
CA TYR A 91 -11.74 10.78 8.08
C TYR A 91 -10.21 10.75 8.14
N GLN A 92 -9.61 9.58 8.06
CA GLN A 92 -8.15 9.42 8.10
C GLN A 92 -7.48 10.10 6.90
N ILE A 93 -8.09 10.01 5.72
CA ILE A 93 -7.64 10.71 4.52
C ILE A 93 -7.61 12.23 4.75
N GLU A 94 -8.68 12.79 5.28
CA GLU A 94 -8.75 14.23 5.57
C GLU A 94 -7.74 14.65 6.63
N MET A 95 -7.56 13.89 7.69
CA MET A 95 -6.56 14.18 8.74
C MET A 95 -5.13 14.11 8.23
N LEU A 96 -4.81 13.12 7.39
CA LEU A 96 -3.50 13.01 6.75
C LEU A 96 -3.22 14.17 5.80
N ARG A 97 -4.22 14.59 5.02
CA ARG A 97 -4.10 15.75 4.13
C ARG A 97 -3.96 17.05 4.89
N LEU A 98 -4.70 17.20 5.99
CA LEU A 98 -4.57 18.36 6.88
C LEU A 98 -3.16 18.43 7.46
N HIS A 99 -2.66 17.31 8.00
CA HIS A 99 -1.27 17.22 8.47
C HIS A 99 -0.26 17.60 7.36
N GLY A 100 -0.50 17.17 6.12
CA GLY A 100 0.35 17.52 4.97
C GLY A 100 0.35 19.02 4.67
N ARG A 101 -0.80 19.69 4.77
CA ARG A 101 -0.89 21.16 4.60
C ARG A 101 -0.17 21.92 5.72
N GLU A 102 -0.28 21.45 6.96
CA GLU A 102 0.40 22.04 8.12
C GLU A 102 1.91 21.74 8.11
N ASN A 103 2.29 20.60 7.55
CA ASN A 103 3.67 20.12 7.46
C ASN A 103 4.07 19.83 6.00
N PRO A 104 4.30 20.86 5.15
CA PRO A 104 4.49 20.67 3.70
C PRO A 104 5.64 19.73 3.32
N ARG A 105 6.66 19.58 4.20
CA ARG A 105 7.79 18.69 3.97
C ARG A 105 7.37 17.22 3.94
N SER A 106 6.27 16.85 4.60
CA SER A 106 5.76 15.48 4.62
C SER A 106 5.19 15.05 3.26
N GLY A 107 4.67 16.01 2.48
CA GLY A 107 4.03 15.80 1.19
C GLY A 107 2.70 15.02 1.25
N LEU A 108 2.17 14.75 2.44
CA LEU A 108 0.97 13.91 2.63
C LEU A 108 -0.27 14.46 1.93
N ASP A 109 -0.40 15.77 1.80
CA ASP A 109 -1.48 16.43 1.07
C ASP A 109 -1.58 15.98 -0.40
N ARG A 110 -0.45 15.63 -1.02
CA ARG A 110 -0.34 15.20 -2.41
C ARG A 110 -0.20 13.70 -2.57
N LYS A 111 0.47 13.04 -1.62
CA LYS A 111 0.74 11.59 -1.64
C LYS A 111 -0.52 10.75 -1.36
N VAL A 112 -1.42 11.24 -0.49
CA VAL A 112 -2.60 10.48 -0.05
C VAL A 112 -3.68 10.46 -1.12
N LYS A 113 -4.06 9.25 -1.54
CA LYS A 113 -5.08 8.96 -2.56
C LYS A 113 -6.13 8.02 -1.98
N GLY A 114 -7.38 8.48 -1.95
CA GLY A 114 -8.50 7.62 -1.59
C GLY A 114 -8.96 6.78 -2.79
N ILE A 115 -9.16 5.48 -2.59
CA ILE A 115 -9.72 4.56 -3.57
C ILE A 115 -11.07 4.08 -3.05
N HIS A 116 -12.07 4.07 -3.92
CA HIS A 116 -13.37 3.48 -3.62
C HIS A 116 -13.49 2.14 -4.35
N PHE A 117 -13.42 1.02 -3.63
CA PHE A 117 -13.43 -0.33 -4.21
C PHE A 117 -14.71 -0.69 -4.95
N GLY A 118 -15.84 -0.07 -4.62
CA GLY A 118 -17.11 -0.22 -5.33
C GLY A 118 -17.27 0.69 -6.57
N SER A 119 -16.26 1.50 -6.93
CA SER A 119 -16.31 2.37 -8.09
C SER A 119 -15.78 1.69 -9.34
N LYS A 120 -15.91 2.39 -10.48
CA LYS A 120 -15.27 2.01 -11.74
C LYS A 120 -14.05 2.86 -12.01
N ILE A 121 -13.08 2.28 -12.70
CA ILE A 121 -11.87 2.95 -13.17
C ILE A 121 -11.84 2.94 -14.69
N GLU A 122 -11.45 4.05 -15.27
CA GLU A 122 -11.21 4.18 -16.71
C GLU A 122 -9.82 3.61 -17.03
N ILE A 123 -9.76 2.63 -17.91
CA ILE A 123 -8.53 2.05 -18.42
C ILE A 123 -8.43 2.43 -19.90
N ARG A 124 -7.31 3.02 -20.27
CA ARG A 124 -7.01 3.34 -21.67
C ARG A 124 -6.03 2.34 -22.23
N ASP A 125 -6.39 1.72 -23.33
CA ASP A 125 -5.45 0.90 -24.08
C ASP A 125 -4.38 1.78 -24.72
N PRO A 126 -3.08 1.52 -24.45
CA PRO A 126 -1.99 2.34 -25.00
C PRO A 126 -1.89 2.30 -26.53
N GLY A 127 -2.32 1.21 -27.15
CA GLY A 127 -2.24 1.01 -28.60
C GLY A 127 -3.43 1.57 -29.37
N THR A 128 -4.65 1.23 -28.93
CA THR A 128 -5.90 1.63 -29.62
C THR A 128 -6.46 2.95 -29.12
N ARG A 129 -6.06 3.41 -27.94
CA ARG A 129 -6.64 4.54 -27.19
C ARG A 129 -8.11 4.32 -26.79
N GLU A 130 -8.61 3.13 -26.95
CA GLU A 130 -9.96 2.78 -26.49
C GLU A 130 -10.04 2.89 -24.97
N VAL A 131 -11.21 3.31 -24.50
CA VAL A 131 -11.50 3.49 -23.07
C VAL A 131 -12.41 2.37 -22.63
N ASP A 132 -11.99 1.61 -21.64
CA ASP A 132 -12.76 0.56 -20.99
C ASP A 132 -13.01 0.91 -19.52
N MET A 133 -14.24 0.68 -19.04
CA MET A 133 -14.64 0.93 -17.66
C MET A 133 -14.64 -0.38 -16.87
N LYS A 134 -13.73 -0.52 -15.91
CA LYS A 134 -13.63 -1.74 -15.09
C LYS A 134 -13.95 -1.45 -13.63
N ASP A 135 -14.59 -2.42 -12.97
CA ASP A 135 -14.79 -2.34 -11.53
C ASP A 135 -13.43 -2.40 -10.82
N VAL A 136 -13.21 -1.46 -9.89
CA VAL A 136 -11.89 -1.26 -9.26
C VAL A 136 -11.38 -2.52 -8.58
N LYS A 137 -12.19 -3.14 -7.69
CA LYS A 137 -11.72 -4.29 -6.90
C LYS A 137 -11.36 -5.50 -7.77
N PRO A 138 -12.22 -5.99 -8.69
CA PRO A 138 -11.85 -7.06 -9.61
C PRO A 138 -10.64 -6.74 -10.47
N PHE A 139 -10.53 -5.49 -10.95
CA PHE A 139 -9.38 -5.06 -11.73
C PHE A 139 -8.08 -5.15 -10.92
N MET A 140 -8.06 -4.65 -9.69
CA MET A 140 -6.88 -4.70 -8.81
C MET A 140 -6.44 -6.14 -8.51
N VAL A 141 -7.40 -7.02 -8.16
CA VAL A 141 -7.14 -8.44 -7.91
C VAL A 141 -6.53 -9.11 -9.14
N ASN A 142 -7.15 -8.91 -10.32
CA ASN A 142 -6.64 -9.48 -11.57
C ASN A 142 -5.23 -8.97 -11.92
N GLN A 143 -4.95 -7.68 -11.73
CA GLN A 143 -3.60 -7.14 -11.97
C GLN A 143 -2.58 -7.74 -11.02
N THR A 144 -2.93 -7.93 -9.74
CA THR A 144 -2.05 -8.57 -8.77
C THR A 144 -1.77 -10.02 -9.16
N SER A 145 -2.79 -10.79 -9.57
CA SER A 145 -2.61 -12.17 -10.06
C SER A 145 -1.69 -12.22 -11.28
N ILE A 146 -1.87 -11.34 -12.26
CA ILE A 146 -0.98 -11.26 -13.43
C ILE A 146 0.48 -10.98 -13.04
N LEU A 147 0.70 -10.09 -12.07
CA LEU A 147 2.06 -9.78 -11.60
C LEU A 147 2.70 -10.97 -10.87
N LEU A 148 1.91 -11.74 -10.11
CA LEU A 148 2.36 -12.98 -9.46
C LEU A 148 2.69 -14.06 -10.49
N ASP A 149 1.81 -14.32 -11.45
CA ASP A 149 1.99 -15.32 -12.51
C ASP A 149 3.24 -15.02 -13.36
N ARG A 150 3.58 -13.75 -13.52
CA ARG A 150 4.77 -13.30 -14.25
C ARG A 150 6.02 -13.20 -13.39
N ASP A 151 5.97 -13.64 -12.15
CA ASP A 151 7.09 -13.52 -11.20
C ASP A 151 7.59 -12.07 -11.06
N GLN A 152 6.65 -11.11 -11.05
CA GLN A 152 6.95 -9.67 -10.95
C GLN A 152 6.72 -9.10 -9.55
N ILE A 153 6.27 -9.93 -8.60
CA ILE A 153 6.13 -9.56 -7.18
C ILE A 153 6.98 -10.51 -6.34
N LEU A 154 7.81 -9.94 -5.49
CA LEU A 154 8.59 -10.66 -4.49
C LEU A 154 7.89 -10.51 -3.13
N LEU A 155 7.57 -11.64 -2.54
CA LEU A 155 6.99 -11.73 -1.20
C LEU A 155 8.01 -12.31 -0.24
N SER A 156 7.99 -11.87 1.02
CA SER A 156 8.80 -12.47 2.05
C SER A 156 8.35 -13.91 2.32
N PRO A 157 9.25 -14.91 2.26
CA PRO A 157 8.90 -16.29 2.59
C PRO A 157 8.54 -16.48 4.07
N PHE A 158 8.82 -15.49 4.91
CA PHE A 158 8.53 -15.51 6.34
C PHE A 158 7.22 -14.82 6.71
N ASP A 159 6.52 -14.19 5.77
CA ASP A 159 5.20 -13.60 6.00
C ASP A 159 4.11 -14.62 5.66
N GLU A 160 3.89 -15.58 6.58
CA GLU A 160 2.89 -16.63 6.43
C GLU A 160 1.47 -16.09 6.21
N MET A 161 1.17 -14.91 6.76
CA MET A 161 -0.15 -14.28 6.63
C MET A 161 -0.42 -13.84 5.18
N ILE A 162 0.55 -13.21 4.51
CA ILE A 162 0.41 -12.85 3.10
C ILE A 162 0.20 -14.10 2.23
N TRP A 163 1.00 -15.15 2.48
CA TRP A 163 0.88 -16.41 1.73
C TRP A 163 -0.50 -17.05 1.93
N LYS A 164 -0.96 -17.13 3.16
CA LYS A 164 -2.28 -17.69 3.47
C LYS A 164 -3.39 -16.91 2.77
N GLN A 165 -3.40 -15.58 2.89
CA GLN A 165 -4.44 -14.74 2.27
C GLN A 165 -4.43 -14.85 0.74
N MET A 166 -3.27 -14.98 0.11
CA MET A 166 -3.19 -15.17 -1.34
C MET A 166 -3.70 -16.54 -1.78
N MET A 167 -3.45 -17.58 -1.00
CA MET A 167 -3.96 -18.92 -1.29
C MET A 167 -5.48 -19.04 -1.11
N ASP A 168 -6.04 -18.34 -0.14
CA ASP A 168 -7.49 -18.31 0.13
C ASP A 168 -8.29 -17.54 -0.95
N TYR A 169 -7.60 -16.81 -1.83
CA TYR A 169 -8.23 -15.98 -2.90
C TYR A 169 -8.34 -16.71 -4.25
N GLN A 170 -8.01 -18.00 -4.34
CA GLN A 170 -8.10 -18.80 -5.56
C GLN A 170 -9.50 -19.33 -5.86
#